data_50ccdc1e454a4ffee8b30d6405921f59
#
_entry.id   50ccdc1e454a4ffee8b30d6405921f59
#
_cell.length_a   1.000
_cell.length_b   1.000
_cell.length_c   1.000
_cell.angle_alpha   90.00
_cell.angle_beta   90.00
_cell.angle_gamma   90.00
#
_symmetry.space_group_name_H-M   'P 1'
#
loop_
_entity.id
_entity.type
_entity.pdbx_description
1 polymer ?
#
loop_
_entity_poly.entity_id
_entity_poly.type
_entity_poly.pdbx_seq_one_letter_code
_entity_poly.pdbx_strand_id
1 'polypeptide(L)'
;MILGWDIGGVNTKAARLDADGTLRARSRPFELQRDPGALVRVLVELAGELGVSASEPMICAVTMTAELSQMFRTKRDGVRFVLDAVSTAFTSADIRVFTTDGTFLALDDARQRPLAVAAANWTATAQLVAQRYATALLVDVGTTTTDVIPIVGGTVVATGKTDPERLASGELVYTGA
;
A
#
# COMPACT_ATOMS: atom_id res chain seq x y z
N MET A 1 7.32 -15.95 7.67
CA MET A 1 6.22 -15.61 6.75
C MET A 1 6.06 -14.09 6.73
N ILE A 2 5.81 -13.54 5.53
CA ILE A 2 5.48 -12.12 5.33
C ILE A 2 4.07 -12.06 4.74
N LEU A 3 3.23 -11.18 5.27
CA LEU A 3 1.91 -10.85 4.74
C LEU A 3 1.94 -9.40 4.25
N GLY A 4 1.94 -9.22 2.91
CA GLY A 4 1.94 -7.90 2.27
C GLY A 4 0.52 -7.41 2.01
N TRP A 5 0.28 -6.11 2.21
CA TRP A 5 -1.00 -5.44 2.03
C TRP A 5 -0.89 -4.24 1.10
N ASP A 6 -1.86 -4.12 0.18
CA ASP A 6 -2.18 -2.89 -0.55
C ASP A 6 -3.64 -2.55 -0.24
N ILE A 7 -3.83 -1.62 0.69
CA ILE A 7 -5.15 -1.27 1.23
C ILE A 7 -5.67 -0.04 0.49
N GLY A 8 -6.50 -0.25 -0.52
CA GLY A 8 -7.12 0.81 -1.33
C GLY A 8 -8.51 1.20 -0.84
N GLY A 9 -9.02 2.31 -1.36
CA GLY A 9 -10.36 2.82 -1.03
C GLY A 9 -11.51 2.03 -1.66
N VAL A 10 -11.26 1.29 -2.74
CA VAL A 10 -12.26 0.48 -3.47
C VAL A 10 -11.85 -0.98 -3.63
N ASN A 11 -10.61 -1.32 -3.29
CA ASN A 11 -10.08 -2.67 -3.43
C ASN A 11 -8.97 -2.90 -2.41
N THR A 12 -8.96 -4.04 -1.73
CA THR A 12 -7.90 -4.45 -0.81
C THR A 12 -7.23 -5.71 -1.34
N LYS A 13 -5.90 -5.71 -1.38
CA LYS A 13 -5.09 -6.81 -1.85
C LYS A 13 -4.17 -7.31 -0.74
N ALA A 14 -3.98 -8.61 -0.69
CA ALA A 14 -3.05 -9.27 0.21
C ALA A 14 -2.18 -10.28 -0.54
N ALA A 15 -0.94 -10.41 -0.10
CA ALA A 15 -0.02 -11.42 -0.60
C ALA A 15 0.74 -12.06 0.56
N ARG A 16 0.73 -13.40 0.62
CA ARG A 16 1.52 -14.19 1.55
C ARG A 16 2.79 -14.67 0.85
N LEU A 17 3.93 -14.42 1.47
CA LEU A 17 5.24 -14.94 1.06
C LEU A 17 5.78 -15.84 2.18
N ASP A 18 5.92 -17.12 1.88
CA ASP A 18 6.48 -18.12 2.77
C ASP A 18 8.03 -18.13 2.72
N ALA A 19 8.67 -18.77 3.71
CA ALA A 19 10.12 -18.82 3.80
C ALA A 19 10.78 -19.60 2.65
N ASP A 20 10.06 -20.49 2.00
CA ASP A 20 10.49 -21.26 0.82
C ASP A 20 10.35 -20.46 -0.49
N GLY A 21 9.87 -19.21 -0.44
CA GLY A 21 9.62 -18.35 -1.60
C GLY A 21 8.24 -18.55 -2.25
N THR A 22 7.39 -19.43 -1.70
CA THR A 22 6.02 -19.61 -2.21
C THR A 22 5.22 -18.32 -2.02
N LEU A 23 4.64 -17.81 -3.11
CA LEU A 23 3.83 -16.60 -3.14
C LEU A 23 2.38 -16.93 -3.46
N ARG A 24 1.45 -16.46 -2.65
CA ARG A 24 0.01 -16.51 -2.89
C ARG A 24 -0.58 -15.13 -2.73
N ALA A 25 -1.52 -14.74 -3.60
CA ALA A 25 -2.17 -13.44 -3.51
C ALA A 25 -3.68 -13.55 -3.63
N ARG A 26 -4.39 -12.61 -3.02
CA ARG A 26 -5.83 -12.41 -3.10
C ARG A 26 -6.15 -10.94 -3.23
N SER A 27 -7.27 -10.66 -3.87
CA SER A 27 -7.81 -9.31 -4.00
C SER A 27 -9.30 -9.36 -3.71
N ARG A 28 -9.81 -8.35 -2.99
CA ARG A 28 -11.22 -8.24 -2.67
C ARG A 28 -11.70 -6.82 -2.95
N PRO A 29 -12.75 -6.65 -3.79
CA PRO A 29 -13.45 -5.38 -3.89
C PRO A 29 -14.02 -5.00 -2.52
N PHE A 30 -13.70 -3.81 -2.05
CA PHE A 30 -14.17 -3.30 -0.77
C PHE A 30 -14.20 -1.76 -0.82
N GLU A 31 -15.40 -1.22 -0.87
CA GLU A 31 -15.60 0.23 -0.88
C GLU A 31 -15.57 0.77 0.55
N LEU A 32 -14.39 1.25 0.98
CA LEU A 32 -14.15 1.71 2.34
C LEU A 32 -15.16 2.77 2.81
N GLN A 33 -15.52 3.72 1.95
CA GLN A 33 -16.44 4.80 2.31
C GLN A 33 -17.88 4.33 2.59
N ARG A 34 -18.28 3.15 2.09
CA ARG A 34 -19.62 2.59 2.32
C ARG A 34 -19.73 1.86 3.67
N ASP A 35 -18.67 1.17 4.07
CA ASP A 35 -18.62 0.41 5.32
C ASP A 35 -17.24 0.46 5.95
N PRO A 36 -16.82 1.62 6.47
CA PRO A 36 -15.48 1.76 7.07
C PRO A 36 -15.27 0.83 8.28
N GLY A 37 -16.32 0.52 9.02
CA GLY A 37 -16.27 -0.37 10.17
C GLY A 37 -15.93 -1.82 9.82
N ALA A 38 -16.11 -2.23 8.57
CA ALA A 38 -15.80 -3.58 8.13
C ALA A 38 -14.31 -3.80 7.79
N LEU A 39 -13.47 -2.77 7.75
CA LEU A 39 -12.08 -2.93 7.29
C LEU A 39 -11.33 -4.00 8.09
N VAL A 40 -11.41 -3.99 9.41
CA VAL A 40 -10.77 -5.03 10.27
C VAL A 40 -11.21 -6.42 9.88
N ARG A 41 -12.51 -6.63 9.71
CA ARG A 41 -13.08 -7.94 9.31
C ARG A 41 -12.57 -8.34 7.92
N VAL A 42 -12.56 -7.42 6.95
CA VAL A 42 -12.05 -7.68 5.59
C VAL A 42 -10.59 -8.11 5.60
N LEU A 43 -9.74 -7.46 6.41
CA LEU A 43 -8.34 -7.83 6.56
C LEU A 43 -8.19 -9.25 7.13
N VAL A 44 -8.91 -9.57 8.21
CA VAL A 44 -8.86 -10.90 8.84
C VAL A 44 -9.36 -12.00 7.90
N GLU A 45 -10.48 -11.78 7.21
CA GLU A 45 -11.04 -12.74 6.26
C GLU A 45 -10.10 -12.98 5.08
N LEU A 46 -9.52 -11.91 4.52
CA LEU A 46 -8.60 -12.02 3.38
C LEU A 46 -7.28 -12.72 3.76
N ALA A 47 -6.78 -12.51 4.98
CA ALA A 47 -5.67 -13.27 5.53
C ALA A 47 -6.03 -14.76 5.68
N GLY A 48 -7.24 -15.07 6.16
CA GLY A 48 -7.76 -16.43 6.27
C GLY A 48 -7.83 -17.15 4.91
N GLU A 49 -8.21 -16.47 3.83
CA GLU A 49 -8.19 -17.02 2.47
C GLU A 49 -6.77 -17.38 1.98
N LEU A 50 -5.75 -16.76 2.55
CA LEU A 50 -4.33 -17.06 2.31
C LEU A 50 -3.78 -18.12 3.29
N GLY A 51 -4.63 -18.67 4.17
CA GLY A 51 -4.25 -19.65 5.19
C GLY A 51 -3.41 -19.01 6.32
N VAL A 52 -3.67 -17.74 6.66
CA VAL A 52 -2.98 -17.02 7.73
C VAL A 52 -3.96 -16.73 8.85
N SER A 53 -3.61 -17.12 10.08
CA SER A 53 -4.36 -16.72 11.28
C SER A 53 -3.91 -15.32 11.73
N ALA A 54 -4.87 -14.46 12.05
CA ALA A 54 -4.59 -13.09 12.51
C ALA A 54 -3.80 -13.04 13.83
N SER A 55 -3.81 -14.14 14.61
CA SER A 55 -3.07 -14.28 15.87
C SER A 55 -1.65 -14.82 15.71
N GLU A 56 -1.27 -15.25 14.50
CA GLU A 56 0.08 -15.78 14.27
C GLU A 56 1.13 -14.66 14.24
N PRO A 57 2.33 -14.91 14.83
CA PRO A 57 3.44 -13.99 14.66
C PRO A 57 3.91 -13.95 13.20
N MET A 58 3.93 -12.75 12.61
CA MET A 58 4.35 -12.54 11.23
C MET A 58 4.89 -11.12 11.02
N ILE A 59 5.48 -10.87 9.87
CA ILE A 59 5.75 -9.52 9.40
C ILE A 59 4.55 -9.11 8.52
N CYS A 60 3.89 -8.01 8.88
CA CYS A 60 2.91 -7.34 8.03
C CYS A 60 3.57 -6.17 7.31
N ALA A 61 3.75 -6.27 6.00
CA ALA A 61 4.25 -5.19 5.14
C ALA A 61 3.06 -4.46 4.52
N VAL A 62 2.91 -3.16 4.76
CA VAL A 62 1.70 -2.40 4.42
C VAL A 62 2.02 -1.24 3.50
N THR A 63 1.29 -1.14 2.38
CA THR A 63 1.06 0.08 1.61
C THR A 63 -0.42 0.43 1.64
N MET A 64 -0.76 1.70 1.38
CA MET A 64 -2.14 2.14 1.35
C MET A 64 -2.38 3.25 0.33
N THR A 65 -3.63 3.33 -0.15
CA THR A 65 -4.23 4.46 -0.85
C THR A 65 -5.65 4.74 -0.33
N ALA A 66 -6.10 3.95 0.63
CA ALA A 66 -7.42 4.09 1.27
C ALA A 66 -7.58 5.41 2.01
N GLU A 67 -6.48 6.01 2.49
CA GLU A 67 -6.45 7.32 3.15
C GLU A 67 -6.81 8.48 2.23
N LEU A 68 -6.83 8.26 0.91
CA LEU A 68 -7.28 9.22 -0.10
C LEU A 68 -8.81 9.27 -0.22
N SER A 69 -9.53 8.36 0.45
CA SER A 69 -11.00 8.33 0.44
C SER A 69 -11.57 9.67 0.93
N GLN A 70 -12.60 10.17 0.22
CA GLN A 70 -13.28 11.44 0.54
C GLN A 70 -13.98 11.44 1.91
N MET A 71 -14.13 10.29 2.56
CA MET A 71 -14.67 10.20 3.93
C MET A 71 -13.76 10.84 4.98
N PHE A 72 -12.46 10.96 4.69
CA PHE A 72 -11.49 11.57 5.61
C PHE A 72 -11.34 13.07 5.35
N ARG A 73 -11.24 13.86 6.42
CA ARG A 73 -10.99 15.29 6.30
C ARG A 73 -9.55 15.59 5.87
N THR A 74 -8.61 14.75 6.32
CA THR A 74 -7.19 14.86 5.97
C THR A 74 -6.58 13.49 5.67
N LYS A 75 -5.50 13.47 4.86
CA LYS A 75 -4.70 12.24 4.65
C LYS A 75 -4.20 11.66 5.98
N ARG A 76 -3.89 12.51 6.98
CA ARG A 76 -3.45 12.06 8.31
C ARG A 76 -4.50 11.25 9.04
N ASP A 77 -5.76 11.67 8.95
CA ASP A 77 -6.87 10.94 9.58
C ASP A 77 -7.06 9.58 8.90
N GLY A 78 -6.98 9.55 7.57
CA GLY A 78 -7.08 8.31 6.79
C GLY A 78 -5.93 7.33 7.10
N VAL A 79 -4.69 7.81 7.14
CA VAL A 79 -3.54 6.97 7.50
C VAL A 79 -3.71 6.38 8.90
N ARG A 80 -4.09 7.18 9.90
CA ARG A 80 -4.34 6.69 11.26
C ARG A 80 -5.41 5.61 11.27
N PHE A 81 -6.53 5.86 10.59
CA PHE A 81 -7.62 4.91 10.48
C PHE A 81 -7.17 3.56 9.92
N VAL A 82 -6.41 3.56 8.82
CA VAL A 82 -5.90 2.32 8.20
C VAL A 82 -4.91 1.61 9.12
N LEU A 83 -3.97 2.34 9.73
CA LEU A 83 -2.98 1.76 10.66
C LEU A 83 -3.63 1.17 11.92
N ASP A 84 -4.67 1.81 12.43
CA ASP A 84 -5.43 1.30 13.58
C ASP A 84 -6.21 0.03 13.21
N ALA A 85 -6.80 -0.02 12.01
CA ALA A 85 -7.45 -1.23 11.52
C ALA A 85 -6.46 -2.40 11.37
N VAL A 86 -5.27 -2.16 10.79
CA VAL A 86 -4.23 -3.20 10.64
C VAL A 86 -3.73 -3.68 12.01
N SER A 87 -3.46 -2.77 12.94
CA SER A 87 -2.98 -3.13 14.28
C SER A 87 -4.05 -3.86 15.10
N THR A 88 -5.32 -3.56 14.88
CA THR A 88 -6.44 -4.28 15.51
C THR A 88 -6.61 -5.68 14.90
N ALA A 89 -6.46 -5.81 13.58
CA ALA A 89 -6.58 -7.09 12.89
C ALA A 89 -5.44 -8.05 13.24
N PHE A 90 -4.20 -7.56 13.43
CA PHE A 90 -2.99 -8.37 13.56
C PHE A 90 -2.17 -8.00 14.79
N THR A 91 -2.69 -8.30 15.97
CA THR A 91 -2.13 -7.89 17.26
C THR A 91 -0.76 -8.51 17.58
N SER A 92 -0.41 -9.64 16.96
CA SER A 92 0.87 -10.33 17.15
C SER A 92 1.88 -10.09 16.03
N ALA A 93 1.55 -9.23 15.06
CA ALA A 93 2.40 -8.98 13.90
C ALA A 93 3.42 -7.85 14.15
N ASP A 94 4.61 -8.01 13.56
CA ASP A 94 5.55 -6.90 13.35
C ASP A 94 5.09 -6.10 12.12
N ILE A 95 4.40 -4.98 12.36
CA ILE A 95 3.82 -4.16 11.29
C ILE A 95 4.88 -3.19 10.77
N ARG A 96 5.15 -3.28 9.47
CA ARG A 96 6.08 -2.45 8.71
C ARG A 96 5.31 -1.70 7.63
N VAL A 97 5.39 -0.37 7.65
CA VAL A 97 4.64 0.49 6.73
C VAL A 97 5.61 1.09 5.72
N PHE A 98 5.33 0.89 4.45
CA PHE A 98 6.18 1.35 3.36
C PHE A 98 6.02 2.85 3.15
N THR A 99 7.12 3.53 2.81
CA THR A 99 7.17 4.98 2.64
C THR A 99 7.35 5.38 1.18
N THR A 100 7.02 6.63 0.86
CA THR A 100 7.31 7.25 -0.45
C THR A 100 8.81 7.38 -0.75
N ASP A 101 9.67 7.27 0.26
CA ASP A 101 11.14 7.21 0.10
C ASP A 101 11.65 5.78 -0.17
N GLY A 102 10.75 4.79 -0.22
CA GLY A 102 11.12 3.42 -0.54
C GLY A 102 11.72 2.62 0.60
N THR A 103 11.46 3.01 1.85
CA THR A 103 11.90 2.32 3.07
C THR A 103 10.70 1.87 3.89
N PHE A 104 10.93 1.11 4.95
CA PHE A 104 9.89 0.72 5.88
C PHE A 104 10.04 1.44 7.22
N LEU A 105 8.93 1.89 7.79
CA LEU A 105 8.81 2.39 9.16
C LEU A 105 8.11 1.35 10.04
N ALA A 106 8.47 1.32 11.32
CA ALA A 106 7.67 0.63 12.33
C ALA A 106 6.31 1.35 12.48
N LEU A 107 5.30 0.65 13.00
CA LEU A 107 3.94 1.17 13.12
C LEU A 107 3.86 2.53 13.83
N ASP A 108 4.57 2.68 14.96
CA ASP A 108 4.51 3.91 15.76
C ASP A 108 5.21 5.08 15.07
N ASP A 109 6.31 4.83 14.36
CA ASP A 109 6.98 5.84 13.55
C ASP A 109 6.09 6.28 12.37
N ALA A 110 5.38 5.34 11.73
CA ALA A 110 4.42 5.63 10.68
C ALA A 110 3.25 6.50 11.18
N ARG A 111 2.75 6.23 12.40
CA ARG A 111 1.73 7.07 13.05
C ARG A 111 2.19 8.51 13.31
N GLN A 112 3.49 8.68 13.63
CA GLN A 112 4.08 10.00 13.85
C GLN A 112 4.37 10.74 12.53
N ARG A 113 4.62 9.98 11.45
CA ARG A 113 4.97 10.50 10.12
C ARG A 113 3.96 10.09 9.03
N PRO A 114 2.65 10.37 9.21
CA PRO A 114 1.59 9.82 8.35
C PRO A 114 1.75 10.21 6.87
N LEU A 115 2.28 11.40 6.57
CA LEU A 115 2.46 11.81 5.18
C LEU A 115 3.62 11.10 4.47
N ALA A 116 4.54 10.48 5.21
CA ALA A 116 5.62 9.70 4.61
C ALA A 116 5.13 8.33 4.10
N VAL A 117 4.01 7.83 4.60
CA VAL A 117 3.45 6.52 4.24
C VAL A 117 2.18 6.61 3.38
N ALA A 118 1.62 7.81 3.22
CA ALA A 118 0.44 8.04 2.40
C ALA A 118 0.76 7.85 0.92
N ALA A 119 -0.10 7.13 0.19
CA ALA A 119 0.01 6.88 -1.25
C ALA A 119 1.40 6.39 -1.71
N ALA A 120 2.02 5.48 -0.94
CA ALA A 120 3.36 4.96 -1.23
C ALA A 120 3.37 3.69 -2.10
N ASN A 121 2.21 3.18 -2.51
CA ASN A 121 2.06 1.94 -3.28
C ASN A 121 2.79 1.98 -4.63
N TRP A 122 2.77 3.12 -5.35
CA TRP A 122 3.46 3.29 -6.62
C TRP A 122 4.97 3.11 -6.49
N THR A 123 5.58 3.61 -5.41
CA THR A 123 7.01 3.45 -5.13
C THR A 123 7.37 1.97 -4.87
N ALA A 124 6.50 1.24 -4.15
CA ALA A 124 6.70 -0.19 -3.90
C ALA A 124 6.72 -0.98 -5.21
N THR A 125 5.74 -0.74 -6.10
CA THR A 125 5.67 -1.37 -7.43
C THR A 125 6.89 -1.00 -8.27
N ALA A 126 7.26 0.28 -8.30
CA ALA A 126 8.38 0.77 -9.08
C ALA A 126 9.73 0.17 -8.62
N GLN A 127 9.95 0.04 -7.30
CA GLN A 127 11.16 -0.59 -6.77
C GLN A 127 11.24 -2.08 -7.12
N LEU A 128 10.12 -2.81 -7.11
CA LEU A 128 10.08 -4.20 -7.53
C LEU A 128 10.45 -4.34 -9.02
N VAL A 129 9.94 -3.45 -9.87
CA VAL A 129 10.30 -3.42 -11.30
C VAL A 129 11.77 -3.06 -11.50
N ALA A 130 12.29 -2.09 -10.74
CA ALA A 130 13.68 -1.65 -10.80
C ALA A 130 14.69 -2.76 -10.44
N GLN A 131 14.32 -3.70 -9.56
CA GLN A 131 15.14 -4.88 -9.25
C GLN A 131 15.30 -5.82 -10.46
N ARG A 132 14.36 -5.79 -11.40
CA ARG A 132 14.34 -6.71 -12.54
C ARG A 132 14.79 -6.06 -13.86
N TYR A 133 14.57 -4.75 -13.98
CA TYR A 133 14.84 -4.00 -15.21
C TYR A 133 15.68 -2.76 -14.90
N ALA A 134 16.90 -2.72 -15.42
CA ALA A 134 17.80 -1.59 -15.20
C ALA A 134 17.30 -0.29 -15.84
N THR A 135 16.58 -0.38 -16.96
CA THR A 135 15.97 0.78 -17.63
C THR A 135 14.55 0.41 -18.06
N ALA A 136 13.57 1.15 -17.58
CA ALA A 136 12.15 0.92 -17.89
C ALA A 136 11.33 2.20 -17.68
N LEU A 137 10.17 2.26 -18.31
CA LEU A 137 9.09 3.17 -17.97
C LEU A 137 7.93 2.31 -17.46
N LEU A 138 7.68 2.36 -16.16
CA LEU A 138 6.51 1.70 -15.57
C LEU A 138 5.29 2.58 -15.77
N VAL A 139 4.24 2.02 -16.39
CA VAL A 139 2.92 2.65 -16.52
C VAL A 139 1.92 1.80 -15.77
N ASP A 140 1.40 2.32 -14.67
CA ASP A 140 0.38 1.65 -13.83
C ASP A 140 -0.97 2.36 -14.00
N VAL A 141 -1.90 1.68 -14.68
CA VAL A 141 -3.22 2.24 -15.00
C VAL A 141 -4.22 1.79 -13.94
N GLY A 142 -4.58 2.70 -13.05
CA GLY A 142 -5.61 2.49 -12.04
C GLY A 142 -7.01 2.90 -12.50
N THR A 143 -7.98 2.80 -11.60
CA THR A 143 -9.38 3.21 -11.87
C THR A 143 -9.56 4.73 -11.96
N THR A 144 -8.72 5.49 -11.32
CA THR A 144 -8.83 6.96 -11.24
C THR A 144 -7.60 7.63 -11.84
N THR A 145 -6.42 7.08 -11.62
CA THR A 145 -5.14 7.66 -12.00
C THR A 145 -4.30 6.69 -12.80
N THR A 146 -3.39 7.24 -13.59
CA THR A 146 -2.30 6.51 -14.23
C THR A 146 -0.99 7.05 -13.70
N ASP A 147 -0.16 6.16 -13.18
CA ASP A 147 1.20 6.46 -12.73
C ASP A 147 2.19 6.18 -13.86
N VAL A 148 3.09 7.13 -14.13
CA VAL A 148 4.16 7.02 -15.15
C VAL A 148 5.50 7.20 -14.43
N ILE A 149 6.24 6.10 -14.25
CA ILE A 149 7.37 6.06 -13.32
C ILE A 149 8.63 5.65 -14.08
N PRO A 150 9.60 6.56 -14.25
CA PRO A 150 10.85 6.26 -14.91
C PRO A 150 11.81 5.50 -13.98
N ILE A 151 12.49 4.48 -14.55
CA ILE A 151 13.51 3.67 -13.90
C ILE A 151 14.77 3.75 -14.76
N VAL A 152 15.90 4.16 -14.16
CA VAL A 152 17.20 4.27 -14.84
C VAL A 152 18.28 3.67 -13.95
N GLY A 153 19.09 2.79 -14.51
CA GLY A 153 20.17 2.13 -13.77
C GLY A 153 19.69 1.29 -12.58
N GLY A 154 18.47 0.70 -12.66
CA GLY A 154 17.87 -0.05 -11.57
C GLY A 154 17.39 0.84 -10.40
N THR A 155 17.24 2.14 -10.64
CA THR A 155 16.78 3.11 -9.63
C THR A 155 15.54 3.83 -10.14
N VAL A 156 14.56 4.03 -9.26
CA VAL A 156 13.39 4.87 -9.54
C VAL A 156 13.84 6.33 -9.53
N VAL A 157 13.70 7.01 -10.67
CA VAL A 157 14.15 8.41 -10.84
C VAL A 157 12.96 9.39 -10.94
N ALA A 158 11.81 9.01 -10.39
CA ALA A 158 10.66 9.91 -10.26
C ALA A 158 11.05 11.16 -9.44
N THR A 159 10.63 12.33 -9.90
CA THR A 159 10.97 13.62 -9.29
C THR A 159 9.96 14.06 -8.24
N GLY A 160 8.68 13.74 -8.46
CA GLY A 160 7.61 14.06 -7.53
C GLY A 160 7.43 12.96 -6.45
N LYS A 161 7.24 13.38 -5.20
CA LYS A 161 6.92 12.48 -4.08
C LYS A 161 5.47 12.59 -3.62
N THR A 162 4.84 13.72 -3.88
CA THR A 162 3.43 13.98 -3.56
C THR A 162 2.60 14.03 -4.83
N ASP A 163 1.28 13.80 -4.73
CA ASP A 163 0.39 13.86 -5.89
C ASP A 163 0.48 15.20 -6.65
N PRO A 164 0.51 16.40 -6.00
CA PRO A 164 0.69 17.65 -6.71
C PRO A 164 2.01 17.77 -7.47
N GLU A 165 3.11 17.31 -6.88
CA GLU A 165 4.42 17.29 -7.53
C GLU A 165 4.45 16.36 -8.73
N ARG A 166 3.87 15.14 -8.57
CA ARG A 166 3.79 14.13 -9.62
C ARG A 166 2.87 14.54 -10.77
N LEU A 167 1.77 15.24 -10.45
CA LEU A 167 0.90 15.84 -11.46
C LEU A 167 1.65 16.92 -12.24
N ALA A 168 2.42 17.76 -11.56
CA ALA A 168 3.19 18.84 -12.20
C ALA A 168 4.31 18.30 -13.11
N SER A 169 4.94 17.18 -12.74
CA SER A 169 5.99 16.50 -13.53
C SER A 169 5.45 15.58 -14.62
N GLY A 170 4.13 15.32 -14.67
CA GLY A 170 3.53 14.36 -15.59
C GLY A 170 3.73 12.89 -15.19
N GLU A 171 4.18 12.64 -13.98
CA GLU A 171 4.38 11.29 -13.41
C GLU A 171 3.09 10.69 -12.85
N LEU A 172 2.04 11.49 -12.70
CA LEU A 172 0.69 11.12 -12.32
C LEU A 172 -0.29 11.83 -13.23
N VAL A 173 -1.28 11.11 -13.76
CA VAL A 173 -2.32 11.66 -14.62
C VAL A 173 -3.68 11.15 -14.15
N TYR A 174 -4.68 12.01 -14.04
CA TYR A 174 -6.06 11.59 -13.84
C TYR A 174 -6.63 11.14 -15.19
N THR A 175 -6.88 9.83 -15.32
CA THR A 175 -7.36 9.19 -16.56
C THR A 175 -8.68 8.46 -16.39
N GLY A 176 -9.14 8.28 -15.16
CA GLY A 176 -10.39 7.63 -14.81
C GLY A 176 -11.57 8.59 -14.69
N ALA A 177 -12.79 8.04 -14.70
CA ALA A 177 -14.04 8.78 -14.48
C ALA A 177 -14.36 8.91 -13.00
#